data_8da0381bfcb29962dd53d521a5337889
#
_entry.id   8da0381bfcb29962dd53d521a5337889
#
_cell.length_a   1.000
_cell.length_b   1.000
_cell.length_c   1.000
_cell.angle_alpha   90.00
_cell.angle_beta   90.00
_cell.angle_gamma   90.00
#
_symmetry.space_group_name_H-M   'P 1'
#
loop_
_entity.id
_entity.type
_entity.pdbx_description
1 polymer ?
#
loop_
_entity_poly.entity_id
_entity_poly.type
_entity_poly.pdbx_seq_one_letter_code
_entity_poly.pdbx_strand_id
1 'polypeptide(L)'
;MGCRALRDPLNALYSLNMKDARYIVMLVALLALMVLTPSVCSAQRQRKLERSTLPDSLSLSYRHTEAVKRLTIDGDTARAKELWLNIIAEDSTYAPALYNLSKLEEGTLETLEYARRAFAADTTNRWYVQNYASSLISTRKYSQAIPIYRRLMHLAPKDIEAYHALAVLYGYSGMPYTAINILDSAEIRTGYNPYLGEMKLQLLLDTRQYDRAMEAGKRGVLEQPYDARARINLAEAYERGGRDSMARVTLEEALQIDSTNIEALTALSLYHERKGDNRRMLDYEERIILKSDMPLEHKLKRIELLTSDRVFYGKNYIKLGSIIQRLTIAHPNNREVADCYAEHMIALGELESAYDYLTRHLHDEGTTPQHYIDLLQLASYLGHDDIVMELLIEAIELYPTNIDIISYMGFYLLSRDAYENAIETFKEGFKVCDNDTGRSEILGYIGDIYHEMGKDGKAFKYYRKALKYDGDNAMVLNNYAYFLSLRDKRLDKALAMSTRATELEPNNATYVDTHAWVLHRLGRNEEAKSVMSTALSLSAQRDDSLLAHYGDILWALGEEFMADTYWKKAVSQGYDKEAMDEHIAEIKSKREAKKSRKR
;
A
#
# COMPACT_ATOMS: atom_id res chain seq x y z
N MET A 1 0.79 -28.89 4.65
CA MET A 1 -0.25 -29.93 4.82
C MET A 1 -0.34 -30.33 6.28
N GLY A 2 -1.46 -30.05 6.91
CA GLY A 2 -1.97 -30.77 8.04
C GLY A 2 -1.48 -30.38 9.44
N CYS A 3 -2.43 -29.94 10.28
CA CYS A 3 -2.39 -29.78 11.75
C CYS A 3 -2.14 -28.38 12.29
N ARG A 4 -3.10 -27.50 12.07
CA ARG A 4 -3.35 -26.36 12.98
C ARG A 4 -4.83 -25.99 12.98
N ALA A 5 -5.63 -26.83 13.59
CA ALA A 5 -7.03 -26.50 13.92
C ALA A 5 -7.51 -27.46 15.00
N LEU A 6 -7.06 -27.27 16.24
CA LEU A 6 -7.63 -27.87 17.46
C LEU A 6 -6.86 -27.35 18.70
N ARG A 7 -7.03 -26.06 18.96
CA ARG A 7 -6.58 -25.48 20.25
C ARG A 7 -7.39 -24.23 20.58
N ASP A 8 -8.73 -24.36 20.74
CA ASP A 8 -9.47 -23.29 21.41
C ASP A 8 -10.91 -23.67 21.78
N PRO A 9 -11.14 -24.73 22.57
CA PRO A 9 -12.34 -24.76 23.38
C PRO A 9 -12.09 -24.81 24.89
N LEU A 10 -10.83 -24.77 25.37
CA LEU A 10 -10.55 -24.91 26.81
C LEU A 10 -10.36 -23.58 27.55
N ASN A 11 -10.11 -22.49 26.86
CA ASN A 11 -9.96 -21.17 27.49
C ASN A 11 -11.27 -20.41 27.74
N ALA A 12 -12.39 -20.86 27.16
CA ALA A 12 -13.71 -20.29 27.44
C ALA A 12 -14.35 -20.81 28.73
N LEU A 13 -13.75 -21.81 29.36
CA LEU A 13 -14.31 -22.47 30.59
C LEU A 13 -13.78 -21.89 31.91
N TYR A 14 -12.78 -21.00 31.86
CA TYR A 14 -12.18 -20.43 33.09
C TYR A 14 -12.75 -19.07 33.55
N SER A 15 -13.74 -18.50 32.84
CA SER A 15 -14.35 -17.21 33.20
C SER A 15 -15.81 -17.30 33.72
N LEU A 16 -16.34 -18.47 33.98
CA LEU A 16 -17.68 -18.63 34.50
C LEU A 16 -17.66 -18.69 36.03
N ASN A 17 -18.24 -17.66 36.61
CA ASN A 17 -18.39 -17.43 38.05
C ASN A 17 -19.26 -18.53 38.68
N MET A 18 -18.90 -19.00 39.88
CA MET A 18 -19.50 -20.15 40.62
C MET A 18 -21.01 -20.05 40.99
N LYS A 19 -21.78 -19.18 40.38
CA LYS A 19 -23.25 -19.11 40.59
C LYS A 19 -24.05 -19.96 39.61
N ASP A 20 -23.45 -20.50 38.55
CA ASP A 20 -24.17 -21.24 37.51
C ASP A 20 -23.94 -22.77 37.53
N ALA A 21 -23.44 -23.31 38.64
CA ALA A 21 -23.23 -24.76 38.80
C ALA A 21 -24.51 -25.62 38.55
N ARG A 22 -25.70 -25.05 38.68
CA ARG A 22 -26.97 -25.72 38.36
C ARG A 22 -27.21 -25.88 36.87
N TYR A 23 -26.73 -24.93 36.05
CA TYR A 23 -26.82 -25.02 34.59
C TYR A 23 -25.82 -26.04 34.00
N ILE A 24 -24.63 -26.13 34.58
CA ILE A 24 -23.61 -27.12 34.15
C ILE A 24 -24.08 -28.54 34.46
N VAL A 25 -24.69 -28.77 35.63
CA VAL A 25 -25.26 -30.09 35.99
C VAL A 25 -26.41 -30.45 35.06
N MET A 26 -27.25 -29.50 34.67
CA MET A 26 -28.35 -29.71 33.73
C MET A 26 -27.86 -29.99 32.29
N LEU A 27 -26.80 -29.31 31.87
CA LEU A 27 -26.18 -29.54 30.56
C LEU A 27 -25.45 -30.92 30.47
N VAL A 28 -24.76 -31.32 31.55
CA VAL A 28 -24.11 -32.62 31.67
C VAL A 28 -25.16 -33.75 31.76
N ALA A 29 -26.28 -33.53 32.44
CA ALA A 29 -27.41 -34.49 32.48
C ALA A 29 -28.07 -34.61 31.09
N LEU A 30 -28.23 -33.54 30.32
CA LEU A 30 -28.74 -33.57 28.95
C LEU A 30 -27.75 -34.25 27.98
N LEU A 31 -26.45 -34.05 28.13
CA LEU A 31 -25.41 -34.73 27.38
C LEU A 31 -25.33 -36.24 27.76
N ALA A 32 -25.51 -36.60 29.04
CA ALA A 32 -25.53 -38.00 29.46
C ALA A 32 -26.78 -38.73 28.97
N LEU A 33 -27.94 -38.07 28.85
CA LEU A 33 -29.14 -38.65 28.23
C LEU A 33 -28.98 -38.86 26.72
N MET A 34 -28.15 -38.07 26.02
CA MET A 34 -27.84 -38.29 24.61
C MET A 34 -26.84 -39.44 24.36
N VAL A 35 -26.08 -39.83 25.38
CA VAL A 35 -25.09 -40.92 25.27
C VAL A 35 -25.70 -42.30 25.64
N LEU A 36 -26.86 -42.34 26.32
CA LEU A 36 -27.47 -43.57 26.80
C LEU A 36 -28.55 -44.15 25.88
N THR A 37 -28.73 -43.66 24.65
CA THR A 37 -29.63 -44.28 23.67
C THR A 37 -28.94 -44.67 22.37
N PRO A 38 -27.96 -45.58 22.37
CA PRO A 38 -27.38 -46.06 21.11
C PRO A 38 -28.28 -47.05 20.36
N SER A 39 -29.40 -47.49 20.93
CA SER A 39 -30.20 -48.58 20.37
C SER A 39 -31.41 -48.13 19.54
N VAL A 40 -31.80 -46.87 19.55
CA VAL A 40 -32.93 -46.38 18.74
C VAL A 40 -32.49 -45.76 17.45
N CYS A 41 -31.25 -45.24 17.39
CA CYS A 41 -30.70 -44.62 16.19
C CYS A 41 -30.19 -45.63 15.15
N SER A 42 -29.86 -46.87 15.55
CA SER A 42 -29.40 -47.91 14.63
C SER A 42 -30.54 -48.61 13.88
N ALA A 43 -31.76 -48.61 14.42
CA ALA A 43 -32.94 -49.18 13.74
C ALA A 43 -33.50 -48.25 12.64
N GLN A 44 -33.22 -46.94 12.71
CA GLN A 44 -33.58 -45.99 11.64
C GLN A 44 -32.56 -45.91 10.51
N ARG A 45 -31.31 -46.34 10.76
CA ARG A 45 -30.21 -46.31 9.74
C ARG A 45 -30.21 -47.55 8.82
N GLN A 46 -31.01 -48.56 9.06
CA GLN A 46 -31.15 -49.77 8.21
C GLN A 46 -32.45 -49.80 7.39
N ARG A 47 -33.30 -48.77 7.41
CA ARG A 47 -34.21 -48.61 6.29
C ARG A 47 -33.39 -48.13 5.12
N LYS A 48 -32.80 -49.08 4.38
CA LYS A 48 -32.38 -48.89 3.00
C LYS A 48 -33.31 -47.92 2.34
N LEU A 49 -32.73 -46.91 1.65
CA LEU A 49 -33.39 -46.15 0.62
C LEU A 49 -34.04 -47.12 -0.40
N GLU A 50 -35.19 -47.65 -0.08
CA GLU A 50 -36.14 -48.02 -1.12
C GLU A 50 -36.48 -46.68 -1.77
N ARG A 51 -36.15 -46.53 -3.03
CA ARG A 51 -36.69 -45.53 -3.92
C ARG A 51 -38.22 -45.70 -3.88
N SER A 52 -38.88 -45.08 -2.89
CA SER A 52 -40.30 -44.98 -2.89
C SER A 52 -40.61 -43.90 -3.93
N THR A 53 -40.84 -44.35 -5.16
CA THR A 53 -41.65 -43.56 -6.11
C THR A 53 -42.95 -43.33 -5.40
N LEU A 54 -43.24 -42.07 -5.01
CA LEU A 54 -44.55 -41.69 -4.53
C LEU A 54 -45.56 -42.12 -5.60
N PRO A 55 -46.66 -42.76 -5.25
CA PRO A 55 -47.67 -43.19 -6.24
C PRO A 55 -48.14 -41.95 -7.04
N ASP A 56 -48.23 -42.09 -8.35
CA ASP A 56 -48.72 -41.01 -9.24
C ASP A 56 -50.16 -40.58 -8.88
N SER A 57 -50.85 -41.38 -8.08
CA SER A 57 -52.21 -41.11 -7.57
C SER A 57 -52.29 -40.06 -6.44
N LEU A 58 -51.12 -39.63 -5.85
CA LEU A 58 -51.13 -38.61 -4.82
C LEU A 58 -51.32 -37.23 -5.41
N SER A 59 -52.12 -36.36 -4.74
CA SER A 59 -52.39 -35.00 -5.21
C SER A 59 -51.10 -34.21 -5.34
N LEU A 60 -51.02 -33.26 -6.29
CA LEU A 60 -49.90 -32.36 -6.50
C LEU A 60 -49.50 -31.63 -5.21
N SER A 61 -50.49 -31.26 -4.39
CA SER A 61 -50.26 -30.62 -3.09
C SER A 61 -49.53 -31.54 -2.10
N TYR A 62 -49.85 -32.81 -2.04
CA TYR A 62 -49.15 -33.74 -1.17
C TYR A 62 -47.68 -33.94 -1.61
N ARG A 63 -47.45 -34.16 -2.91
CA ARG A 63 -46.12 -34.32 -3.49
C ARG A 63 -45.26 -33.04 -3.28
N HIS A 64 -45.91 -31.90 -3.39
CA HIS A 64 -45.26 -30.60 -3.10
C HIS A 64 -44.82 -30.54 -1.61
N THR A 65 -45.73 -30.89 -0.69
CA THR A 65 -45.43 -30.91 0.75
C THR A 65 -44.30 -31.89 1.09
N GLU A 66 -44.29 -33.05 0.45
CA GLU A 66 -43.18 -34.03 0.61
C GLU A 66 -41.85 -33.44 0.08
N ALA A 67 -41.85 -32.74 -1.06
CA ALA A 67 -40.67 -32.10 -1.58
C ALA A 67 -40.14 -30.99 -0.64
N VAL A 68 -41.02 -30.16 -0.06
CA VAL A 68 -40.65 -29.18 0.95
C VAL A 68 -40.05 -29.85 2.19
N LYS A 69 -40.66 -30.94 2.67
CA LYS A 69 -40.11 -31.72 3.77
C LYS A 69 -38.72 -32.26 3.47
N ARG A 70 -38.48 -32.82 2.27
CA ARG A 70 -37.16 -33.31 1.84
C ARG A 70 -36.11 -32.18 1.89
N LEU A 71 -36.47 -31.01 1.45
CA LEU A 71 -35.57 -29.86 1.49
C LEU A 71 -35.30 -29.38 2.91
N THR A 72 -36.38 -29.16 3.73
CA THR A 72 -36.26 -28.42 4.99
C THR A 72 -35.90 -29.28 6.19
N ILE A 73 -36.31 -30.57 6.19
CA ILE A 73 -36.10 -31.51 7.30
C ILE A 73 -34.95 -32.45 7.00
N ASP A 74 -34.97 -33.07 5.80
CA ASP A 74 -34.01 -34.10 5.43
C ASP A 74 -32.73 -33.51 4.80
N GLY A 75 -32.73 -32.23 4.38
CA GLY A 75 -31.61 -31.57 3.68
C GLY A 75 -31.35 -32.13 2.27
N ASP A 76 -32.26 -32.94 1.73
CA ASP A 76 -32.11 -33.63 0.44
C ASP A 76 -32.62 -32.72 -0.70
N THR A 77 -31.79 -31.75 -1.09
CA THR A 77 -32.09 -30.79 -2.15
C THR A 77 -32.30 -31.49 -3.51
N ALA A 78 -31.54 -32.54 -3.80
CA ALA A 78 -31.62 -33.25 -5.07
C ALA A 78 -32.98 -33.92 -5.24
N ARG A 79 -33.44 -34.60 -4.19
CA ARG A 79 -34.74 -35.28 -4.20
C ARG A 79 -35.91 -34.30 -4.21
N ALA A 80 -35.78 -33.18 -3.48
CA ALA A 80 -36.78 -32.11 -3.50
C ALA A 80 -36.91 -31.54 -4.91
N LYS A 81 -35.80 -31.23 -5.58
CA LYS A 81 -35.74 -30.75 -6.97
C LYS A 81 -36.46 -31.72 -7.94
N GLU A 82 -36.11 -33.01 -7.84
CA GLU A 82 -36.73 -34.07 -8.68
C GLU A 82 -38.24 -34.12 -8.51
N LEU A 83 -38.75 -34.05 -7.27
CA LEU A 83 -40.18 -34.07 -6.99
C LEU A 83 -40.87 -32.82 -7.56
N TRP A 84 -40.30 -31.62 -7.44
CA TRP A 84 -40.88 -30.40 -8.03
C TRP A 84 -40.81 -30.42 -9.56
N LEU A 85 -39.77 -30.98 -10.19
CA LEU A 85 -39.70 -31.16 -11.64
C LEU A 85 -40.79 -32.09 -12.15
N ASN A 86 -41.07 -33.22 -11.42
CA ASN A 86 -42.16 -34.11 -11.76
C ASN A 86 -43.53 -33.44 -11.64
N ILE A 87 -43.73 -32.56 -10.63
CA ILE A 87 -44.95 -31.80 -10.47
C ILE A 87 -45.17 -30.86 -11.64
N ILE A 88 -44.16 -30.11 -12.07
CA ILE A 88 -44.28 -29.16 -13.18
C ILE A 88 -44.31 -29.84 -14.56
N ALA A 89 -43.92 -31.12 -14.66
CA ALA A 89 -44.09 -31.92 -15.85
C ALA A 89 -45.56 -32.34 -16.04
N GLU A 90 -46.29 -32.57 -14.93
CA GLU A 90 -47.74 -32.89 -14.94
C GLU A 90 -48.60 -31.61 -15.03
N ASP A 91 -48.34 -30.62 -14.19
CA ASP A 91 -48.97 -29.31 -14.24
C ASP A 91 -47.91 -28.20 -14.34
N SER A 92 -47.71 -27.76 -15.56
CA SER A 92 -46.70 -26.74 -15.88
C SER A 92 -46.98 -25.37 -15.27
N THR A 93 -48.13 -25.15 -14.66
CA THR A 93 -48.58 -23.91 -14.06
C THR A 93 -48.63 -23.97 -12.53
N TYR A 94 -48.22 -25.10 -11.92
CA TYR A 94 -48.23 -25.27 -10.47
C TYR A 94 -47.27 -24.32 -9.78
N ALA A 95 -47.75 -23.14 -9.40
CA ALA A 95 -46.94 -22.03 -8.91
C ALA A 95 -46.08 -22.35 -7.68
N PRO A 96 -46.54 -23.13 -6.65
CA PRO A 96 -45.72 -23.44 -5.50
C PRO A 96 -44.43 -24.24 -5.82
N ALA A 97 -44.50 -25.18 -6.78
CA ALA A 97 -43.33 -25.91 -7.22
C ALA A 97 -42.35 -25.04 -8.03
N LEU A 98 -42.88 -24.23 -8.94
CA LEU A 98 -42.10 -23.25 -9.70
C LEU A 98 -41.39 -22.25 -8.79
N TYR A 99 -42.07 -21.75 -7.75
CA TYR A 99 -41.47 -20.84 -6.75
C TYR A 99 -40.31 -21.49 -6.01
N ASN A 100 -40.45 -22.73 -5.54
CA ASN A 100 -39.37 -23.42 -4.83
C ASN A 100 -38.21 -23.79 -5.78
N LEU A 101 -38.48 -24.23 -7.01
CA LEU A 101 -37.43 -24.47 -8.01
C LEU A 101 -36.61 -23.21 -8.30
N SER A 102 -37.28 -22.05 -8.38
CA SER A 102 -36.60 -20.79 -8.63
C SER A 102 -35.66 -20.33 -7.49
N LYS A 103 -35.81 -20.90 -6.29
CA LYS A 103 -34.97 -20.57 -5.11
C LYS A 103 -33.82 -21.55 -4.87
N LEU A 104 -33.72 -22.64 -5.61
CA LEU A 104 -32.66 -23.64 -5.38
C LEU A 104 -31.28 -23.19 -5.86
N GLU A 105 -31.22 -22.46 -6.97
CA GLU A 105 -29.96 -22.00 -7.57
C GLU A 105 -30.16 -20.57 -8.09
N GLU A 106 -29.84 -19.58 -7.26
CA GLU A 106 -30.07 -18.18 -7.65
C GLU A 106 -29.14 -17.73 -8.80
N GLY A 107 -29.64 -16.83 -9.66
CA GLY A 107 -28.85 -16.17 -10.69
C GLY A 107 -28.75 -16.89 -12.03
N THR A 108 -29.44 -18.00 -12.24
CA THR A 108 -29.47 -18.69 -13.51
C THR A 108 -30.66 -18.27 -14.38
N LEU A 109 -30.56 -18.43 -15.71
CA LEU A 109 -31.70 -18.16 -16.61
C LEU A 109 -32.83 -19.13 -16.40
N GLU A 110 -32.54 -20.37 -15.96
CA GLU A 110 -33.53 -21.39 -15.68
C GLU A 110 -34.38 -21.01 -14.46
N THR A 111 -33.74 -20.60 -13.37
CA THR A 111 -34.42 -20.18 -12.13
C THR A 111 -35.21 -18.91 -12.34
N LEU A 112 -34.73 -17.97 -13.17
CA LEU A 112 -35.49 -16.80 -13.58
C LEU A 112 -36.77 -17.22 -14.34
N GLU A 113 -36.71 -18.22 -15.22
CA GLU A 113 -37.88 -18.68 -15.96
C GLU A 113 -38.89 -19.35 -15.01
N TYR A 114 -38.46 -20.13 -14.03
CA TYR A 114 -39.36 -20.66 -13.00
C TYR A 114 -40.00 -19.53 -12.18
N ALA A 115 -39.25 -18.53 -11.76
CA ALA A 115 -39.78 -17.38 -11.04
C ALA A 115 -40.80 -16.61 -11.89
N ARG A 116 -40.54 -16.39 -13.19
CA ARG A 116 -41.43 -15.74 -14.13
C ARG A 116 -42.75 -16.52 -14.29
N ARG A 117 -42.69 -17.84 -14.40
CA ARG A 117 -43.86 -18.73 -14.52
C ARG A 117 -44.69 -18.74 -13.24
N ALA A 118 -44.06 -18.80 -12.06
CA ALA A 118 -44.73 -18.69 -10.78
C ALA A 118 -45.49 -17.34 -10.65
N PHE A 119 -44.82 -16.23 -11.01
CA PHE A 119 -45.45 -14.91 -11.07
C PHE A 119 -46.59 -14.85 -12.05
N ALA A 120 -46.47 -15.44 -13.26
CA ALA A 120 -47.54 -15.44 -14.26
C ALA A 120 -48.78 -16.23 -13.81
N ALA A 121 -48.60 -17.29 -13.01
CA ALA A 121 -49.70 -18.08 -12.46
C ALA A 121 -50.51 -17.34 -11.38
N ASP A 122 -49.87 -16.50 -10.55
CA ASP A 122 -50.52 -15.61 -9.59
C ASP A 122 -49.74 -14.33 -9.39
N THR A 123 -50.16 -13.30 -10.10
CA THR A 123 -49.55 -11.96 -10.07
C THR A 123 -49.92 -11.14 -8.82
N THR A 124 -50.80 -11.64 -7.96
CA THR A 124 -51.20 -10.99 -6.70
C THR A 124 -50.51 -11.55 -5.48
N ASN A 125 -49.86 -12.69 -5.60
CA ASN A 125 -49.10 -13.31 -4.54
C ASN A 125 -47.77 -12.55 -4.34
N ARG A 126 -47.65 -11.86 -3.20
CA ARG A 126 -46.47 -11.02 -2.88
C ARG A 126 -45.16 -11.80 -2.96
N TRP A 127 -45.17 -13.07 -2.58
CA TRP A 127 -43.97 -13.89 -2.56
C TRP A 127 -43.48 -14.25 -3.96
N TYR A 128 -44.37 -14.52 -4.89
CA TYR A 128 -44.03 -14.79 -6.30
C TYR A 128 -43.56 -13.51 -6.99
N VAL A 129 -44.21 -12.37 -6.68
CA VAL A 129 -43.78 -11.06 -7.18
C VAL A 129 -42.37 -10.71 -6.71
N GLN A 130 -42.12 -10.84 -5.38
CA GLN A 130 -40.81 -10.55 -4.78
C GLN A 130 -39.73 -11.45 -5.38
N ASN A 131 -39.99 -12.76 -5.45
CA ASN A 131 -39.03 -13.73 -5.98
C ASN A 131 -38.67 -13.46 -7.43
N TYR A 132 -39.68 -13.15 -8.28
CA TYR A 132 -39.42 -12.80 -9.68
C TYR A 132 -38.62 -11.48 -9.78
N ALA A 133 -38.94 -10.48 -8.98
CA ALA A 133 -38.20 -9.22 -8.93
C ALA A 133 -36.74 -9.44 -8.54
N SER A 134 -36.46 -10.24 -7.49
CA SER A 134 -35.11 -10.58 -7.04
C SER A 134 -34.36 -11.39 -8.10
N SER A 135 -34.98 -12.36 -8.73
CA SER A 135 -34.39 -13.15 -9.82
C SER A 135 -33.99 -12.30 -11.02
N LEU A 136 -34.75 -11.24 -11.33
CA LEU A 136 -34.40 -10.27 -12.36
C LEU A 136 -33.14 -9.47 -11.99
N ILE A 137 -32.97 -9.10 -10.72
CA ILE A 137 -31.73 -8.44 -10.22
C ILE A 137 -30.56 -9.39 -10.31
N SER A 138 -30.67 -10.62 -9.80
CA SER A 138 -29.59 -11.63 -9.80
C SER A 138 -29.12 -11.96 -11.22
N THR A 139 -30.03 -11.88 -12.21
CA THR A 139 -29.70 -12.06 -13.64
C THR A 139 -29.38 -10.75 -14.38
N ARG A 140 -29.17 -9.63 -13.64
CA ARG A 140 -28.82 -8.28 -14.17
C ARG A 140 -29.84 -7.68 -15.13
N LYS A 141 -31.10 -8.11 -15.08
CA LYS A 141 -32.21 -7.56 -15.92
C LYS A 141 -32.91 -6.39 -15.22
N TYR A 142 -32.13 -5.36 -14.85
CA TYR A 142 -32.56 -4.25 -13.98
C TYR A 142 -33.77 -3.49 -14.49
N SER A 143 -33.82 -3.19 -15.79
CA SER A 143 -34.97 -2.49 -16.40
C SER A 143 -36.29 -3.27 -16.29
N GLN A 144 -36.21 -4.61 -16.30
CA GLN A 144 -37.38 -5.46 -16.14
C GLN A 144 -37.81 -5.63 -14.69
N ALA A 145 -36.90 -5.47 -13.75
CA ALA A 145 -37.15 -5.56 -12.31
C ALA A 145 -37.99 -4.38 -11.79
N ILE A 146 -37.80 -3.16 -12.33
CA ILE A 146 -38.49 -1.95 -11.90
C ILE A 146 -40.03 -2.10 -11.87
N PRO A 147 -40.72 -2.50 -12.95
CA PRO A 147 -42.18 -2.64 -12.93
C PRO A 147 -42.65 -3.71 -11.95
N ILE A 148 -41.87 -4.75 -11.73
CA ILE A 148 -42.21 -5.83 -10.79
C ILE A 148 -42.11 -5.35 -9.35
N TYR A 149 -41.04 -4.63 -8.99
CA TYR A 149 -40.90 -4.01 -7.66
C TYR A 149 -41.97 -2.92 -7.41
N ARG A 150 -42.36 -2.14 -8.45
CA ARG A 150 -43.51 -1.22 -8.32
C ARG A 150 -44.77 -1.97 -7.95
N ARG A 151 -45.02 -3.12 -8.60
CA ARG A 151 -46.16 -3.97 -8.26
C ARG A 151 -46.06 -4.50 -6.83
N LEU A 152 -44.89 -4.95 -6.41
CA LEU A 152 -44.64 -5.40 -5.02
C LEU A 152 -44.96 -4.29 -4.03
N MET A 153 -44.52 -3.06 -4.27
CA MET A 153 -44.82 -1.90 -3.44
C MET A 153 -46.32 -1.62 -3.32
N HIS A 154 -47.13 -1.90 -4.37
CA HIS A 154 -48.59 -1.80 -4.29
C HIS A 154 -49.25 -2.93 -3.49
N LEU A 155 -48.72 -4.16 -3.61
CA LEU A 155 -49.22 -5.33 -2.89
C LEU A 155 -48.80 -5.33 -1.40
N ALA A 156 -47.63 -4.81 -1.14
CA ALA A 156 -47.04 -4.74 0.22
C ALA A 156 -46.54 -3.31 0.50
N PRO A 157 -47.41 -2.33 0.79
CA PRO A 157 -47.01 -0.93 0.96
C PRO A 157 -46.09 -0.61 2.12
N LYS A 158 -45.87 -1.57 3.02
CA LYS A 158 -44.95 -1.44 4.18
C LYS A 158 -43.66 -2.25 4.00
N ASP A 159 -43.41 -2.79 2.84
CA ASP A 159 -42.22 -3.60 2.54
C ASP A 159 -41.05 -2.68 2.25
N ILE A 160 -40.18 -2.49 3.27
CA ILE A 160 -38.98 -1.63 3.23
C ILE A 160 -38.00 -2.09 2.12
N GLU A 161 -37.86 -3.41 1.92
CA GLU A 161 -36.97 -3.97 0.91
C GLU A 161 -37.39 -3.60 -0.52
N ALA A 162 -38.71 -3.53 -0.78
CA ALA A 162 -39.22 -3.12 -2.07
C ALA A 162 -38.87 -1.66 -2.39
N TYR A 163 -38.97 -0.77 -1.41
CA TYR A 163 -38.58 0.64 -1.56
C TYR A 163 -37.07 0.78 -1.77
N HIS A 164 -36.29 0.06 -0.96
CA HIS A 164 -34.83 0.03 -1.10
C HIS A 164 -34.42 -0.41 -2.51
N ALA A 165 -34.90 -1.58 -2.96
CA ALA A 165 -34.60 -2.12 -4.28
C ALA A 165 -34.97 -1.16 -5.42
N LEU A 166 -36.13 -0.52 -5.34
CA LEU A 166 -36.55 0.48 -6.34
C LEU A 166 -35.65 1.71 -6.31
N ALA A 167 -35.28 2.22 -5.15
CA ALA A 167 -34.40 3.38 -5.05
C ALA A 167 -33.02 3.08 -5.65
N VAL A 168 -32.46 1.89 -5.34
CA VAL A 168 -31.20 1.43 -5.94
C VAL A 168 -31.31 1.31 -7.47
N LEU A 169 -32.37 0.66 -7.98
CA LEU A 169 -32.57 0.47 -9.41
C LEU A 169 -32.72 1.80 -10.16
N TYR A 170 -33.42 2.78 -9.58
CA TYR A 170 -33.54 4.11 -10.17
C TYR A 170 -32.20 4.89 -10.08
N GLY A 171 -31.45 4.76 -9.00
CA GLY A 171 -30.10 5.32 -8.88
C GLY A 171 -29.17 4.82 -9.98
N TYR A 172 -29.07 3.50 -10.15
CA TYR A 172 -28.27 2.88 -11.22
C TYR A 172 -28.77 3.22 -12.64
N SER A 173 -30.07 3.52 -12.80
CA SER A 173 -30.62 3.93 -14.07
C SER A 173 -30.42 5.41 -14.39
N GLY A 174 -29.66 6.15 -13.57
CA GLY A 174 -29.42 7.59 -13.74
C GLY A 174 -30.65 8.45 -13.43
N MET A 175 -31.60 7.95 -12.63
CA MET A 175 -32.82 8.64 -12.23
C MET A 175 -32.88 8.95 -10.74
N PRO A 176 -31.87 9.69 -10.16
CA PRO A 176 -31.77 9.89 -8.72
C PRO A 176 -32.96 10.65 -8.12
N TYR A 177 -33.56 11.57 -8.86
CA TYR A 177 -34.78 12.28 -8.41
C TYR A 177 -35.96 11.33 -8.22
N THR A 178 -36.10 10.32 -9.09
CA THR A 178 -37.15 9.29 -8.94
C THR A 178 -36.84 8.41 -7.72
N ALA A 179 -35.57 8.04 -7.49
CA ALA A 179 -35.16 7.31 -6.30
C ALA A 179 -35.52 8.07 -5.01
N ILE A 180 -35.23 9.38 -4.96
CA ILE A 180 -35.60 10.24 -3.82
C ILE A 180 -37.13 10.22 -3.58
N ASN A 181 -37.95 10.33 -4.64
CA ASN A 181 -39.41 10.30 -4.49
C ASN A 181 -39.92 8.93 -4.00
N ILE A 182 -39.26 7.84 -4.36
CA ILE A 182 -39.56 6.51 -3.83
C ILE A 182 -39.23 6.46 -2.32
N LEU A 183 -38.10 7.01 -1.90
CA LEU A 183 -37.69 7.07 -0.48
C LEU A 183 -38.60 8.00 0.34
N ASP A 184 -39.03 9.14 -0.22
CA ASP A 184 -40.07 9.99 0.41
C ASP A 184 -41.37 9.23 0.61
N SER A 185 -41.78 8.44 -0.40
CA SER A 185 -42.98 7.60 -0.29
C SER A 185 -42.83 6.48 0.75
N ALA A 186 -41.65 5.92 0.87
CA ALA A 186 -41.34 4.95 1.91
C ALA A 186 -41.50 5.57 3.31
N GLU A 187 -40.91 6.72 3.55
CA GLU A 187 -40.98 7.41 4.84
C GLU A 187 -42.44 7.73 5.25
N ILE A 188 -43.24 8.18 4.30
CA ILE A 188 -44.66 8.48 4.56
C ILE A 188 -45.45 7.21 4.93
N ARG A 189 -45.16 6.05 4.32
CA ARG A 189 -45.96 4.83 4.48
C ARG A 189 -45.46 3.89 5.58
N THR A 190 -44.15 3.87 5.82
CA THR A 190 -43.52 2.95 6.78
C THR A 190 -43.02 3.65 8.05
N GLY A 191 -43.01 4.98 8.06
CA GLY A 191 -42.28 5.77 9.05
C GLY A 191 -40.81 5.92 8.70
N TYR A 192 -40.07 6.61 9.56
CA TYR A 192 -38.63 6.75 9.40
C TYR A 192 -37.92 5.39 9.54
N ASN A 193 -37.04 5.11 8.59
CA ASN A 193 -36.15 3.97 8.64
C ASN A 193 -34.72 4.47 8.45
N PRO A 194 -33.78 4.17 9.37
CA PRO A 194 -32.40 4.68 9.34
C PRO A 194 -31.68 4.42 8.01
N TYR A 195 -31.76 3.19 7.53
CA TYR A 195 -31.11 2.76 6.30
C TYR A 195 -31.61 3.49 5.04
N LEU A 196 -32.96 3.63 4.91
CA LEU A 196 -33.55 4.39 3.81
C LEU A 196 -33.32 5.90 3.96
N GLY A 197 -33.27 6.39 5.19
CA GLY A 197 -32.98 7.80 5.50
C GLY A 197 -31.56 8.19 5.10
N GLU A 198 -30.58 7.34 5.38
CA GLU A 198 -29.19 7.55 4.98
C GLU A 198 -29.05 7.53 3.44
N MET A 199 -29.64 6.54 2.78
CA MET A 199 -29.66 6.49 1.32
C MET A 199 -30.30 7.73 0.69
N LYS A 200 -31.42 8.21 1.25
CA LYS A 200 -32.09 9.44 0.81
C LYS A 200 -31.17 10.65 0.96
N LEU A 201 -30.49 10.76 2.10
CA LEU A 201 -29.58 11.86 2.37
C LEU A 201 -28.44 11.87 1.34
N GLN A 202 -27.81 10.74 1.07
CA GLN A 202 -26.73 10.65 0.07
C GLN A 202 -27.21 11.04 -1.33
N LEU A 203 -28.36 10.55 -1.77
CA LEU A 203 -28.95 10.95 -3.06
C LEU A 203 -29.27 12.44 -3.13
N LEU A 204 -29.71 13.06 -2.02
CA LEU A 204 -29.95 14.50 -1.94
C LEU A 204 -28.64 15.29 -2.04
N LEU A 205 -27.57 14.82 -1.42
CA LEU A 205 -26.24 15.41 -1.51
C LEU A 205 -25.68 15.32 -2.93
N ASP A 206 -25.79 14.15 -3.57
CA ASP A 206 -25.28 13.90 -4.93
C ASP A 206 -26.05 14.74 -5.97
N THR A 207 -27.34 14.97 -5.74
CA THR A 207 -28.19 15.85 -6.58
C THR A 207 -28.12 17.32 -6.18
N ARG A 208 -27.23 17.69 -5.23
CA ARG A 208 -27.03 19.06 -4.72
C ARG A 208 -28.27 19.71 -4.11
N GLN A 209 -29.21 18.91 -3.59
CA GLN A 209 -30.41 19.37 -2.88
C GLN A 209 -30.09 19.59 -1.39
N TYR A 210 -29.14 20.48 -1.09
CA TYR A 210 -28.53 20.60 0.24
C TYR A 210 -29.53 20.96 1.34
N ASP A 211 -30.50 21.84 1.08
CA ASP A 211 -31.51 22.19 2.11
C ASP A 211 -32.35 20.97 2.47
N ARG A 212 -32.76 20.16 1.49
CA ARG A 212 -33.49 18.90 1.76
C ARG A 212 -32.61 17.86 2.44
N ALA A 213 -31.32 17.79 2.10
CA ALA A 213 -30.38 16.91 2.76
C ALA A 213 -30.21 17.30 4.25
N MET A 214 -30.10 18.59 4.56
CA MET A 214 -30.06 19.08 5.93
C MET A 214 -31.33 18.73 6.72
N GLU A 215 -32.52 18.84 6.11
CA GLU A 215 -33.77 18.45 6.77
C GLU A 215 -33.85 16.92 6.98
N ALA A 216 -33.41 16.12 6.01
CA ALA A 216 -33.32 14.67 6.15
C ALA A 216 -32.33 14.26 7.26
N GLY A 217 -31.16 14.92 7.34
CA GLY A 217 -30.18 14.70 8.39
C GLY A 217 -30.71 15.08 9.79
N LYS A 218 -31.39 16.23 9.93
CA LYS A 218 -32.06 16.63 11.19
C LYS A 218 -33.08 15.60 11.62
N ARG A 219 -33.86 15.08 10.67
CA ARG A 219 -34.82 14.01 10.94
C ARG A 219 -34.11 12.77 11.46
N GLY A 220 -32.99 12.36 10.85
CA GLY A 220 -32.18 11.24 11.30
C GLY A 220 -31.69 11.41 12.74
N VAL A 221 -31.17 12.58 13.10
CA VAL A 221 -30.71 12.89 14.46
C VAL A 221 -31.88 12.88 15.47
N LEU A 222 -33.07 13.38 15.09
CA LEU A 222 -34.25 13.37 15.93
C LEU A 222 -34.73 11.94 16.27
N GLU A 223 -34.74 11.07 15.25
CA GLU A 223 -35.20 9.68 15.41
C GLU A 223 -34.13 8.78 16.05
N GLN A 224 -32.83 9.15 15.93
CA GLN A 224 -31.69 8.42 16.47
C GLN A 224 -30.78 9.32 17.32
N PRO A 225 -31.28 9.80 18.48
CA PRO A 225 -30.56 10.83 19.26
C PRO A 225 -29.23 10.36 19.87
N TYR A 226 -29.02 9.06 19.99
CA TYR A 226 -27.78 8.45 20.54
C TYR A 226 -26.93 7.78 19.48
N ASP A 227 -27.18 8.06 18.20
CA ASP A 227 -26.39 7.53 17.09
C ASP A 227 -25.42 8.61 16.57
N ALA A 228 -24.11 8.36 16.69
CA ALA A 228 -23.07 9.24 16.17
C ALA A 228 -23.14 9.33 14.64
N ARG A 229 -23.51 8.24 13.94
CA ARG A 229 -23.62 8.18 12.49
C ARG A 229 -24.67 9.16 11.96
N ALA A 230 -25.82 9.26 12.63
CA ALA A 230 -26.85 10.21 12.23
C ALA A 230 -26.35 11.67 12.27
N ARG A 231 -25.51 12.01 13.26
CA ARG A 231 -24.89 13.34 13.35
C ARG A 231 -23.82 13.56 12.30
N ILE A 232 -23.01 12.55 11.99
CA ILE A 232 -22.01 12.63 10.92
C ILE A 232 -22.69 12.88 9.58
N ASN A 233 -23.76 12.16 9.28
CA ASN A 233 -24.56 12.36 8.07
C ASN A 233 -25.16 13.78 8.00
N LEU A 234 -25.64 14.33 9.11
CA LEU A 234 -26.12 15.71 9.17
C LEU A 234 -24.98 16.72 8.97
N ALA A 235 -23.83 16.44 9.56
CA ALA A 235 -22.66 17.32 9.42
C ALA A 235 -22.16 17.36 7.96
N GLU A 236 -22.16 16.23 7.25
CA GLU A 236 -21.87 16.19 5.82
C GLU A 236 -22.87 17.05 5.01
N ALA A 237 -24.15 16.99 5.35
CA ALA A 237 -25.16 17.82 4.71
C ALA A 237 -24.93 19.31 4.96
N TYR A 238 -24.52 19.70 6.17
CA TYR A 238 -24.14 21.07 6.49
C TYR A 238 -22.87 21.50 5.71
N GLU A 239 -21.85 20.67 5.67
CA GLU A 239 -20.60 20.97 4.98
C GLU A 239 -20.82 21.20 3.48
N ARG A 240 -21.48 20.24 2.81
CA ARG A 240 -21.78 20.36 1.37
C ARG A 240 -22.74 21.52 1.07
N GLY A 241 -23.57 21.90 2.03
CA GLY A 241 -24.45 23.07 1.96
C GLY A 241 -23.79 24.40 2.35
N GLY A 242 -22.45 24.41 2.59
CA GLY A 242 -21.68 25.61 2.94
C GLY A 242 -21.93 26.13 4.36
N ARG A 243 -22.43 25.30 5.25
CA ARG A 243 -22.72 25.60 6.67
C ARG A 243 -21.61 25.07 7.58
N ASP A 244 -20.35 25.35 7.26
CA ASP A 244 -19.14 24.80 7.93
C ASP A 244 -19.21 24.83 9.48
N SER A 245 -19.68 25.97 10.05
CA SER A 245 -19.75 26.10 11.51
C SER A 245 -20.76 25.14 12.15
N MET A 246 -21.88 24.89 11.44
CA MET A 246 -22.88 23.92 11.91
C MET A 246 -22.37 22.50 11.77
N ALA A 247 -21.68 22.18 10.65
CA ALA A 247 -21.03 20.90 10.46
C ALA A 247 -20.06 20.59 11.61
N ARG A 248 -19.18 21.52 11.95
CA ARG A 248 -18.23 21.39 13.06
C ARG A 248 -18.95 21.08 14.40
N VAL A 249 -19.96 21.87 14.76
CA VAL A 249 -20.68 21.67 16.03
C VAL A 249 -21.34 20.30 16.06
N THR A 250 -21.97 19.89 14.97
CA THR A 250 -22.64 18.59 14.85
C THR A 250 -21.64 17.41 14.94
N LEU A 251 -20.43 17.57 14.37
CA LEU A 251 -19.36 16.57 14.52
C LEU A 251 -18.83 16.50 15.96
N GLU A 252 -18.70 17.64 16.64
CA GLU A 252 -18.33 17.68 18.06
C GLU A 252 -19.40 16.97 18.93
N GLU A 253 -20.69 17.13 18.62
CA GLU A 253 -21.77 16.38 19.26
C GLU A 253 -21.69 14.87 18.97
N ALA A 254 -21.32 14.47 17.74
CA ALA A 254 -21.09 13.06 17.41
C ALA A 254 -19.98 12.46 18.29
N LEU A 255 -18.90 13.22 18.54
CA LEU A 255 -17.79 12.80 19.40
C LEU A 255 -18.14 12.78 20.91
N GLN A 256 -19.25 13.41 21.33
CA GLN A 256 -19.77 13.24 22.71
C GLN A 256 -20.44 11.87 22.88
N ILE A 257 -20.97 11.30 21.80
CA ILE A 257 -21.59 9.97 21.80
C ILE A 257 -20.52 8.89 21.66
N ASP A 258 -19.66 9.03 20.63
CA ASP A 258 -18.54 8.13 20.35
C ASP A 258 -17.26 8.94 20.21
N SER A 259 -16.51 9.05 21.30
CA SER A 259 -15.29 9.86 21.36
C SER A 259 -14.14 9.34 20.51
N THR A 260 -14.23 8.11 20.01
CA THR A 260 -13.19 7.44 19.19
C THR A 260 -13.57 7.33 17.73
N ASN A 261 -14.71 7.86 17.33
CA ASN A 261 -15.20 7.78 15.97
C ASN A 261 -14.25 8.41 14.96
N ILE A 262 -13.61 7.58 14.15
CA ILE A 262 -12.56 7.98 13.22
C ILE A 262 -13.10 8.95 12.16
N GLU A 263 -14.32 8.73 11.68
CA GLU A 263 -14.93 9.57 10.64
C GLU A 263 -15.16 11.00 11.14
N ALA A 264 -15.75 11.15 12.32
CA ALA A 264 -15.97 12.45 12.95
C ALA A 264 -14.64 13.15 13.29
N LEU A 265 -13.66 12.41 13.82
CA LEU A 265 -12.32 12.94 14.12
C LEU A 265 -11.63 13.42 12.86
N THR A 266 -11.67 12.64 11.76
CA THR A 266 -11.06 12.99 10.48
C THR A 266 -11.73 14.22 9.86
N ALA A 267 -13.07 14.29 9.89
CA ALA A 267 -13.80 15.45 9.37
C ALA A 267 -13.45 16.75 10.13
N LEU A 268 -13.29 16.66 11.45
CA LEU A 268 -12.87 17.80 12.28
C LEU A 268 -11.40 18.19 12.05
N SER A 269 -10.51 17.21 11.89
CA SER A 269 -9.13 17.46 11.52
C SER A 269 -9.06 18.25 10.20
N LEU A 270 -9.71 17.77 9.14
CA LEU A 270 -9.78 18.43 7.84
C LEU A 270 -10.45 19.82 7.91
N TYR A 271 -11.48 19.98 8.74
CA TYR A 271 -12.09 21.30 8.96
C TYR A 271 -11.08 22.30 9.49
N HIS A 272 -10.32 21.93 10.54
CA HIS A 272 -9.34 22.82 11.15
C HIS A 272 -8.13 23.05 10.26
N GLU A 273 -7.71 22.06 9.48
CA GLU A 273 -6.67 22.20 8.44
C GLU A 273 -7.05 23.29 7.42
N ARG A 274 -8.26 23.22 6.85
CA ARG A 274 -8.77 24.24 5.91
C ARG A 274 -8.87 25.64 6.51
N LYS A 275 -9.05 25.74 7.82
CA LYS A 275 -9.06 27.04 8.54
C LYS A 275 -7.66 27.50 8.97
N GLY A 276 -6.60 26.70 8.73
CA GLY A 276 -5.24 26.99 9.16
C GLY A 276 -5.02 26.86 10.68
N ASP A 277 -5.95 26.25 11.40
CA ASP A 277 -5.85 25.98 12.85
C ASP A 277 -5.13 24.66 13.09
N ASN A 278 -3.81 24.66 12.83
CA ASN A 278 -2.96 23.48 12.95
C ASN A 278 -2.98 22.89 14.37
N ARG A 279 -3.16 23.70 15.40
CA ARG A 279 -3.22 23.22 16.78
C ARG A 279 -4.40 22.27 16.99
N ARG A 280 -5.61 22.72 16.65
CA ARG A 280 -6.79 21.89 16.80
C ARG A 280 -6.78 20.70 15.85
N MET A 281 -6.30 20.90 14.63
CA MET A 281 -6.11 19.81 13.67
C MET A 281 -5.27 18.69 14.30
N LEU A 282 -4.10 19.01 14.87
CA LEU A 282 -3.22 18.05 15.53
C LEU A 282 -3.81 17.44 16.80
N ASP A 283 -4.70 18.15 17.53
CA ASP A 283 -5.42 17.57 18.66
C ASP A 283 -6.39 16.45 18.20
N TYR A 284 -7.02 16.59 17.03
CA TYR A 284 -7.83 15.52 16.45
C TYR A 284 -6.97 14.40 15.88
N GLU A 285 -5.86 14.70 15.19
CA GLU A 285 -4.90 13.70 14.72
C GLU A 285 -4.33 12.86 15.85
N GLU A 286 -3.99 13.47 16.97
CA GLU A 286 -3.56 12.75 18.18
C GLU A 286 -4.59 11.73 18.64
N ARG A 287 -5.88 12.10 18.64
CA ARG A 287 -6.97 11.19 19.02
C ARG A 287 -7.12 10.04 18.03
N ILE A 288 -6.97 10.30 16.72
CA ILE A 288 -7.00 9.27 15.69
C ILE A 288 -5.84 8.29 15.89
N ILE A 289 -4.63 8.82 16.02
CA ILE A 289 -3.39 8.02 16.09
C ILE A 289 -3.32 7.22 17.40
N LEU A 290 -3.65 7.84 18.54
CA LEU A 290 -3.41 7.23 19.84
C LEU A 290 -4.61 6.48 20.43
N LYS A 291 -5.84 6.86 20.08
CA LYS A 291 -7.04 6.36 20.76
C LYS A 291 -8.04 5.63 19.87
N SER A 292 -7.90 5.70 18.54
CA SER A 292 -8.81 5.01 17.63
C SER A 292 -8.45 3.53 17.45
N ASP A 293 -9.42 2.74 16.99
CA ASP A 293 -9.22 1.33 16.60
C ASP A 293 -8.56 1.19 15.23
N MET A 294 -8.01 2.28 14.69
CA MET A 294 -7.31 2.30 13.41
C MET A 294 -6.10 1.34 13.43
N PRO A 295 -5.89 0.51 12.40
CA PRO A 295 -4.69 -0.32 12.28
C PRO A 295 -3.40 0.50 12.33
N LEU A 296 -2.34 -0.06 12.93
CA LEU A 296 -1.07 0.65 13.14
C LEU A 296 -0.46 1.18 11.83
N GLU A 297 -0.49 0.39 10.76
CA GLU A 297 -0.03 0.80 9.43
C GLU A 297 -0.67 2.13 8.98
N HIS A 298 -1.99 2.28 9.17
CA HIS A 298 -2.68 3.52 8.81
C HIS A 298 -2.33 4.68 9.74
N LYS A 299 -2.02 4.40 11.03
CA LYS A 299 -1.53 5.43 11.98
C LYS A 299 -0.17 5.95 11.57
N LEU A 300 0.76 5.06 11.22
CA LEU A 300 2.09 5.41 10.73
C LEU A 300 2.01 6.20 9.42
N LYS A 301 1.14 5.77 8.49
CA LYS A 301 0.90 6.52 7.25
C LYS A 301 0.41 7.95 7.48
N ARG A 302 -0.43 8.17 8.50
CA ARG A 302 -0.86 9.53 8.88
C ARG A 302 0.30 10.35 9.44
N ILE A 303 1.16 9.76 10.26
CA ILE A 303 2.37 10.44 10.77
C ILE A 303 3.29 10.81 9.61
N GLU A 304 3.55 9.90 8.69
CA GLU A 304 4.36 10.16 7.49
C GLU A 304 3.82 11.36 6.70
N LEU A 305 2.50 11.42 6.47
CA LEU A 305 1.87 12.55 5.79
C LEU A 305 2.06 13.87 6.55
N LEU A 306 1.95 13.85 7.89
CA LEU A 306 2.10 15.03 8.74
C LEU A 306 3.57 15.50 8.85
N THR A 307 4.54 14.60 8.65
CA THR A 307 5.98 14.89 8.74
C THR A 307 6.62 15.19 7.40
N SER A 308 6.00 14.80 6.28
CA SER A 308 6.52 14.96 4.91
C SER A 308 6.66 16.43 4.48
N ASP A 309 5.75 17.32 4.90
CA ASP A 309 5.90 18.75 4.69
C ASP A 309 6.86 19.35 5.73
N ARG A 310 8.08 19.64 5.30
CA ARG A 310 9.13 20.21 6.16
C ARG A 310 8.74 21.53 6.83
N VAL A 311 7.94 22.38 6.16
CA VAL A 311 7.52 23.67 6.70
C VAL A 311 6.46 23.48 7.78
N PHE A 312 5.51 22.60 7.53
CA PHE A 312 4.50 22.23 8.51
C PHE A 312 5.14 21.54 9.72
N TYR A 313 5.99 20.54 9.48
CA TYR A 313 6.72 19.81 10.51
C TYR A 313 7.54 20.77 11.39
N GLY A 314 8.34 21.65 10.79
CA GLY A 314 9.18 22.60 11.53
C GLY A 314 8.39 23.59 12.42
N LYS A 315 7.10 23.86 12.11
CA LYS A 315 6.23 24.67 12.96
C LYS A 315 5.55 23.90 14.08
N ASN A 316 5.42 22.57 13.94
CA ASN A 316 4.60 21.73 14.80
C ASN A 316 5.38 20.56 15.44
N TYR A 317 6.71 20.54 15.32
CA TYR A 317 7.57 19.41 15.72
C TYR A 317 7.39 18.97 17.18
N ILE A 318 7.15 19.90 18.11
CA ILE A 318 6.93 19.56 19.53
C ILE A 318 5.67 18.70 19.70
N LYS A 319 4.57 19.10 19.05
CA LYS A 319 3.31 18.36 19.15
C LYS A 319 3.39 17.02 18.44
N LEU A 320 3.97 16.99 17.24
CA LEU A 320 4.18 15.78 16.47
C LEU A 320 5.11 14.81 17.21
N GLY A 321 6.22 15.29 17.75
CA GLY A 321 7.12 14.48 18.57
C GLY A 321 6.44 13.88 19.80
N SER A 322 5.58 14.65 20.48
CA SER A 322 4.78 14.11 21.59
C SER A 322 3.83 12.99 21.14
N ILE A 323 3.20 13.12 19.97
CA ILE A 323 2.32 12.08 19.42
C ILE A 323 3.13 10.82 19.10
N ILE A 324 4.26 10.97 18.39
CA ILE A 324 5.15 9.87 18.01
C ILE A 324 5.70 9.17 19.27
N GLN A 325 6.22 9.91 20.24
CA GLN A 325 6.72 9.36 21.49
C GLN A 325 5.66 8.57 22.26
N ARG A 326 4.42 9.05 22.29
CA ARG A 326 3.33 8.31 22.94
C ARG A 326 2.95 7.05 22.17
N LEU A 327 3.12 7.03 20.85
CA LEU A 327 2.91 5.84 20.05
C LEU A 327 3.97 4.76 20.37
N THR A 328 5.24 5.14 20.66
CA THR A 328 6.27 4.18 21.11
C THR A 328 5.90 3.52 22.44
N ILE A 329 5.24 4.26 23.35
CA ILE A 329 4.77 3.69 24.62
C ILE A 329 3.63 2.67 24.39
N ALA A 330 2.78 2.92 23.41
CA ALA A 330 1.68 2.01 23.06
C ALA A 330 2.17 0.77 22.27
N HIS A 331 3.29 0.88 21.55
CA HIS A 331 3.86 -0.18 20.71
C HIS A 331 5.38 -0.31 20.94
N PRO A 332 5.83 -0.70 22.16
CA PRO A 332 7.23 -0.59 22.57
C PRO A 332 8.19 -1.49 21.80
N ASN A 333 7.72 -2.56 21.19
CA ASN A 333 8.55 -3.54 20.45
C ASN A 333 8.18 -3.55 18.94
N ASN A 334 7.63 -2.45 18.43
CA ASN A 334 7.34 -2.36 17.01
C ASN A 334 8.40 -1.54 16.31
N ARG A 335 9.08 -2.15 15.37
CA ARG A 335 10.23 -1.57 14.66
C ARG A 335 9.85 -0.32 13.86
N GLU A 336 8.75 -0.33 13.12
CA GLU A 336 8.32 0.81 12.30
C GLU A 336 8.01 2.05 13.17
N VAL A 337 7.47 1.82 14.38
CA VAL A 337 7.23 2.90 15.35
C VAL A 337 8.56 3.43 15.90
N ALA A 338 9.52 2.55 16.14
CA ALA A 338 10.87 2.93 16.58
C ALA A 338 11.59 3.78 15.53
N ASP A 339 11.52 3.38 14.28
CA ASP A 339 12.10 4.13 13.16
C ASP A 339 11.48 5.53 13.04
N CYS A 340 10.15 5.62 13.10
CA CYS A 340 9.44 6.89 13.06
C CYS A 340 9.88 7.85 14.20
N TYR A 341 10.16 7.32 15.40
CA TYR A 341 10.65 8.13 16.51
C TYR A 341 12.13 8.52 16.34
N ALA A 342 12.95 7.62 15.83
CA ALA A 342 14.35 7.92 15.51
C ALA A 342 14.47 9.00 14.42
N GLU A 343 13.67 8.91 13.36
CA GLU A 343 13.59 9.95 12.32
C GLU A 343 13.23 11.32 12.90
N HIS A 344 12.31 11.35 13.87
CA HIS A 344 11.97 12.58 14.58
C HIS A 344 13.18 13.15 15.34
N MET A 345 13.92 12.31 16.08
CA MET A 345 15.12 12.75 16.80
C MET A 345 16.23 13.24 15.84
N ILE A 346 16.43 12.54 14.72
CA ILE A 346 17.39 12.94 13.67
C ILE A 346 17.00 14.31 13.10
N ALA A 347 15.71 14.53 12.81
CA ALA A 347 15.22 15.82 12.30
C ALA A 347 15.42 16.98 13.29
N LEU A 348 15.49 16.69 14.60
CA LEU A 348 15.82 17.67 15.64
C LEU A 348 17.34 17.87 15.83
N GLY A 349 18.18 17.07 15.19
CA GLY A 349 19.63 17.05 15.41
C GLY A 349 20.06 16.30 16.67
N GLU A 350 19.16 15.54 17.30
CA GLU A 350 19.44 14.71 18.47
C GLU A 350 20.03 13.36 18.06
N LEU A 351 21.15 13.40 17.32
CA LEU A 351 21.69 12.24 16.61
C LEU A 351 22.17 11.13 17.56
N GLU A 352 22.80 11.49 18.69
CA GLU A 352 23.24 10.51 19.71
C GLU A 352 22.03 9.79 20.33
N SER A 353 20.98 10.54 20.65
CA SER A 353 19.76 9.95 21.22
C SER A 353 19.08 9.01 20.21
N ALA A 354 19.07 9.37 18.93
CA ALA A 354 18.56 8.53 17.86
C ALA A 354 19.38 7.24 17.71
N TYR A 355 20.69 7.35 17.74
CA TYR A 355 21.61 6.22 17.69
C TYR A 355 21.37 5.25 18.87
N ASP A 356 21.37 5.74 20.10
CA ASP A 356 21.10 4.93 21.30
C ASP A 356 19.72 4.26 21.25
N TYR A 357 18.74 4.94 20.69
CA TYR A 357 17.39 4.42 20.56
C TYR A 357 17.33 3.30 19.51
N LEU A 358 17.86 3.52 18.31
CA LEU A 358 17.91 2.54 17.23
C LEU A 358 18.72 1.30 17.61
N THR A 359 19.82 1.47 18.33
CA THR A 359 20.65 0.36 18.82
C THR A 359 19.86 -0.55 19.76
N ARG A 360 19.09 0.01 20.69
CA ARG A 360 18.23 -0.77 21.60
C ARG A 360 17.15 -1.57 20.89
N HIS A 361 16.70 -1.08 19.75
CA HIS A 361 15.62 -1.69 18.96
C HIS A 361 16.16 -2.52 17.77
N LEU A 362 17.48 -2.67 17.62
CA LEU A 362 18.09 -3.33 16.47
C LEU A 362 17.66 -4.81 16.33
N HIS A 363 17.34 -5.47 17.44
CA HIS A 363 16.94 -6.88 17.46
C HIS A 363 15.43 -7.11 17.59
N ASP A 364 14.61 -6.07 17.43
CA ASP A 364 13.16 -6.18 17.44
C ASP A 364 12.66 -6.96 16.22
N GLU A 365 11.46 -7.55 16.34
CA GLU A 365 10.81 -8.23 15.23
C GLU A 365 10.57 -7.27 14.06
N GLY A 366 10.94 -7.67 12.84
CA GLY A 366 10.83 -6.84 11.64
C GLY A 366 12.12 -6.13 11.25
N THR A 367 13.23 -6.30 11.98
CA THR A 367 14.54 -5.75 11.58
C THR A 367 14.99 -6.33 10.23
N THR A 368 15.45 -5.44 9.37
CA THR A 368 15.89 -5.72 7.99
C THR A 368 17.34 -5.28 7.79
N PRO A 369 18.00 -5.67 6.69
CA PRO A 369 19.33 -5.16 6.34
C PRO A 369 19.44 -3.63 6.33
N GLN A 370 18.37 -2.94 5.91
CA GLN A 370 18.35 -1.48 5.83
C GLN A 370 18.56 -0.83 7.22
N HIS A 371 17.96 -1.38 8.25
CA HIS A 371 18.12 -0.85 9.61
C HIS A 371 19.57 -0.91 10.11
N TYR A 372 20.30 -1.96 9.75
CA TYR A 372 21.76 -2.02 10.01
C TYR A 372 22.50 -0.94 9.24
N ILE A 373 22.17 -0.73 7.97
CA ILE A 373 22.80 0.29 7.14
C ILE A 373 22.55 1.70 7.70
N ASP A 374 21.31 2.00 8.09
CA ASP A 374 20.93 3.29 8.67
C ASP A 374 21.69 3.54 9.99
N LEU A 375 21.76 2.54 10.85
CA LEU A 375 22.52 2.62 12.10
C LEU A 375 24.03 2.77 11.87
N LEU A 376 24.59 2.05 10.89
CA LEU A 376 25.98 2.16 10.48
C LEU A 376 26.31 3.56 9.94
N GLN A 377 25.43 4.14 9.14
CA GLN A 377 25.60 5.51 8.64
C GLN A 377 25.60 6.52 9.77
N LEU A 378 24.67 6.37 10.72
CA LEU A 378 24.57 7.25 11.87
C LEU A 378 25.78 7.11 12.80
N ALA A 379 26.21 5.87 13.10
CA ALA A 379 27.41 5.58 13.88
C ALA A 379 28.67 6.18 13.24
N SER A 380 28.83 6.01 11.92
CA SER A 380 29.96 6.58 11.18
C SER A 380 29.95 8.10 11.21
N TYR A 381 28.77 8.73 11.07
CA TYR A 381 28.64 10.19 11.16
C TYR A 381 29.01 10.73 12.56
N LEU A 382 28.64 9.99 13.61
CA LEU A 382 28.95 10.33 15.00
C LEU A 382 30.41 10.01 15.41
N GLY A 383 31.14 9.25 14.58
CA GLY A 383 32.52 8.87 14.86
C GLY A 383 32.65 7.69 15.83
N HIS A 384 31.63 6.83 15.94
CA HIS A 384 31.64 5.60 16.75
C HIS A 384 32.35 4.44 16.02
N ASP A 385 33.56 4.69 15.59
CA ASP A 385 34.33 3.79 14.72
C ASP A 385 34.58 2.37 15.29
N ASP A 386 34.68 2.24 16.58
CA ASP A 386 34.85 0.97 17.30
C ASP A 386 33.60 0.08 17.19
N ILE A 387 32.42 0.68 17.20
CA ILE A 387 31.15 -0.04 17.13
C ILE A 387 30.75 -0.37 15.69
N VAL A 388 31.14 0.47 14.72
CA VAL A 388 30.86 0.24 13.28
C VAL A 388 31.37 -1.14 12.85
N MET A 389 32.57 -1.56 13.29
CA MET A 389 33.10 -2.88 12.93
C MET A 389 32.27 -4.02 13.53
N GLU A 390 31.87 -3.89 14.80
CA GLU A 390 31.03 -4.91 15.46
C GLU A 390 29.67 -5.07 14.78
N LEU A 391 29.01 -3.94 14.48
CA LEU A 391 27.74 -3.93 13.75
C LEU A 391 27.85 -4.53 12.34
N LEU A 392 28.95 -4.25 11.63
CA LEU A 392 29.21 -4.81 10.30
C LEU A 392 29.40 -6.31 10.33
N ILE A 393 30.14 -6.84 11.32
CA ILE A 393 30.33 -8.28 11.48
C ILE A 393 28.99 -8.95 11.73
N GLU A 394 28.20 -8.43 12.66
CA GLU A 394 26.87 -8.96 12.96
C GLU A 394 25.94 -8.90 11.73
N ALA A 395 25.91 -7.76 11.03
CA ALA A 395 25.09 -7.58 9.85
C ALA A 395 25.44 -8.58 8.72
N ILE A 396 26.75 -8.87 8.51
CA ILE A 396 27.19 -9.86 7.51
C ILE A 396 26.83 -11.28 7.94
N GLU A 397 26.92 -11.61 9.22
CA GLU A 397 26.52 -12.92 9.73
C GLU A 397 25.01 -13.17 9.53
N LEU A 398 24.18 -12.15 9.76
CA LEU A 398 22.73 -12.24 9.61
C LEU A 398 22.27 -12.16 8.13
N TYR A 399 22.95 -11.36 7.32
CA TYR A 399 22.59 -11.07 5.94
C TYR A 399 23.76 -11.29 4.96
N PRO A 400 24.32 -12.49 4.86
CA PRO A 400 25.57 -12.76 4.13
C PRO A 400 25.46 -12.56 2.61
N THR A 401 24.24 -12.45 2.05
CA THR A 401 24.01 -12.22 0.62
C THR A 401 23.61 -10.78 0.28
N ASN A 402 23.49 -9.92 1.28
CA ASN A 402 23.12 -8.52 1.06
C ASN A 402 24.32 -7.71 0.56
N ILE A 403 24.22 -7.23 -0.68
CA ILE A 403 25.29 -6.51 -1.38
C ILE A 403 25.60 -5.16 -0.73
N ASP A 404 24.60 -4.48 -0.19
CA ASP A 404 24.79 -3.16 0.41
C ASP A 404 25.62 -3.27 1.70
N ILE A 405 25.34 -4.27 2.55
CA ILE A 405 26.12 -4.55 3.76
C ILE A 405 27.56 -4.95 3.40
N ILE A 406 27.72 -5.84 2.42
CA ILE A 406 29.06 -6.26 1.94
C ILE A 406 29.83 -5.06 1.39
N SER A 407 29.15 -4.20 0.64
CA SER A 407 29.76 -2.98 0.09
C SER A 407 30.17 -2.01 1.20
N TYR A 408 29.30 -1.86 2.21
CA TYR A 408 29.61 -1.00 3.35
C TYR A 408 30.88 -1.49 4.10
N MET A 409 31.00 -2.80 4.37
CA MET A 409 32.21 -3.39 4.95
C MET A 409 33.43 -3.16 4.05
N GLY A 410 33.29 -3.39 2.75
CA GLY A 410 34.37 -3.16 1.78
C GLY A 410 34.85 -1.72 1.78
N PHE A 411 33.95 -0.75 1.74
CA PHE A 411 34.27 0.68 1.76
C PHE A 411 34.80 1.15 3.14
N TYR A 412 34.27 0.59 4.23
CA TYR A 412 34.81 0.85 5.57
C TYR A 412 36.27 0.41 5.68
N LEU A 413 36.62 -0.77 5.15
CA LEU A 413 38.00 -1.25 5.10
C LEU A 413 38.87 -0.39 4.19
N LEU A 414 38.34 0.10 3.06
CA LEU A 414 39.05 1.03 2.18
C LEU A 414 39.37 2.35 2.85
N SER A 415 38.45 2.94 3.61
CA SER A 415 38.71 4.19 4.33
C SER A 415 39.85 4.09 5.37
N ARG A 416 40.29 2.88 5.65
CA ARG A 416 41.41 2.55 6.55
C ARG A 416 42.63 1.98 5.81
N ASP A 417 42.70 2.17 4.50
CA ASP A 417 43.77 1.66 3.62
C ASP A 417 43.95 0.14 3.66
N ALA A 418 42.96 -0.61 4.18
CA ALA A 418 42.98 -2.06 4.28
C ALA A 418 42.56 -2.74 2.97
N TYR A 419 43.28 -2.43 1.88
CA TYR A 419 42.94 -2.84 0.51
C TYR A 419 42.80 -4.35 0.34
N GLU A 420 43.72 -5.14 0.91
CA GLU A 420 43.72 -6.59 0.82
C GLU A 420 42.48 -7.19 1.49
N ASN A 421 42.11 -6.68 2.67
CA ASN A 421 40.94 -7.13 3.41
C ASN A 421 39.65 -6.76 2.67
N ALA A 422 39.56 -5.54 2.11
CA ALA A 422 38.42 -5.12 1.30
C ALA A 422 38.23 -6.03 0.08
N ILE A 423 39.32 -6.35 -0.65
CA ILE A 423 39.28 -7.29 -1.78
C ILE A 423 38.79 -8.68 -1.34
N GLU A 424 39.21 -9.17 -0.15
CA GLU A 424 38.78 -10.48 0.35
C GLU A 424 37.27 -10.46 0.70
N THR A 425 36.81 -9.40 1.39
CA THR A 425 35.38 -9.19 1.69
C THR A 425 34.53 -9.23 0.41
N PHE A 426 34.94 -8.49 -0.61
CA PHE A 426 34.23 -8.51 -1.89
C PHE A 426 34.29 -9.86 -2.61
N LYS A 427 35.39 -10.63 -2.48
CA LYS A 427 35.46 -11.97 -3.06
C LYS A 427 34.55 -12.97 -2.34
N GLU A 428 34.44 -12.90 -1.01
CA GLU A 428 33.46 -13.71 -0.26
C GLU A 428 32.05 -13.32 -0.65
N GLY A 429 31.72 -12.01 -0.72
CA GLY A 429 30.46 -11.53 -1.21
C GLY A 429 30.11 -12.03 -2.62
N PHE A 430 31.10 -12.06 -3.52
CA PHE A 430 30.91 -12.62 -4.86
C PHE A 430 30.51 -14.10 -4.85
N LYS A 431 31.02 -14.90 -3.93
CA LYS A 431 30.68 -16.34 -3.84
C LYS A 431 29.23 -16.57 -3.40
N VAL A 432 28.70 -15.71 -2.52
CA VAL A 432 27.37 -15.84 -1.95
C VAL A 432 26.30 -15.03 -2.72
N CYS A 433 26.70 -14.10 -3.57
CA CYS A 433 25.80 -13.31 -4.39
C CYS A 433 25.07 -14.21 -5.40
N ASP A 434 23.75 -14.10 -5.47
CA ASP A 434 22.85 -14.98 -6.23
C ASP A 434 22.43 -14.41 -7.60
N ASN A 435 22.72 -13.12 -7.86
CA ASN A 435 22.34 -12.43 -9.10
C ASN A 435 23.53 -11.84 -9.85
N ASP A 436 23.38 -11.68 -11.16
CA ASP A 436 24.45 -11.24 -12.04
C ASP A 436 24.76 -9.75 -11.89
N THR A 437 23.77 -8.91 -11.58
CA THR A 437 23.97 -7.48 -11.33
C THR A 437 24.87 -7.25 -10.11
N GLY A 438 24.56 -7.86 -8.95
CA GLY A 438 25.40 -7.76 -7.77
C GLY A 438 26.80 -8.35 -7.95
N ARG A 439 26.92 -9.46 -8.70
CA ARG A 439 28.25 -10.00 -9.10
C ARG A 439 29.04 -9.02 -9.94
N SER A 440 28.40 -8.30 -10.84
CA SER A 440 29.03 -7.26 -11.65
C SER A 440 29.51 -6.10 -10.79
N GLU A 441 28.68 -5.62 -9.87
CA GLU A 441 29.02 -4.54 -8.95
C GLU A 441 30.23 -4.89 -8.08
N ILE A 442 30.20 -6.04 -7.43
CA ILE A 442 31.31 -6.52 -6.60
C ILE A 442 32.63 -6.60 -7.40
N LEU A 443 32.57 -7.12 -8.62
CA LEU A 443 33.77 -7.17 -9.47
C LEU A 443 34.23 -5.77 -9.92
N GLY A 444 33.30 -4.83 -10.07
CA GLY A 444 33.57 -3.41 -10.29
C GLY A 444 34.36 -2.82 -9.14
N TYR A 445 33.88 -2.95 -7.91
CA TYR A 445 34.54 -2.47 -6.69
C TYR A 445 35.95 -3.07 -6.52
N ILE A 446 36.14 -4.37 -6.77
CA ILE A 446 37.48 -4.97 -6.78
C ILE A 446 38.37 -4.33 -7.87
N GLY A 447 37.78 -3.96 -9.01
CA GLY A 447 38.47 -3.23 -10.07
C GLY A 447 38.95 -1.86 -9.60
N ASP A 448 38.09 -1.09 -8.95
CA ASP A 448 38.39 0.23 -8.41
C ASP A 448 39.51 0.15 -7.36
N ILE A 449 39.45 -0.80 -6.43
CA ILE A 449 40.50 -1.02 -5.43
C ILE A 449 41.84 -1.31 -6.08
N TYR A 450 41.89 -2.19 -7.10
CA TYR A 450 43.14 -2.43 -7.81
C TYR A 450 43.66 -1.21 -8.56
N HIS A 451 42.80 -0.33 -9.02
CA HIS A 451 43.21 0.94 -9.60
C HIS A 451 43.86 1.86 -8.57
N GLU A 452 43.22 2.05 -7.40
CA GLU A 452 43.79 2.85 -6.29
C GLU A 452 45.15 2.32 -5.83
N MET A 453 45.31 1.00 -5.80
CA MET A 453 46.62 0.37 -5.54
C MET A 453 47.64 0.57 -6.69
N GLY A 454 47.34 1.30 -7.77
CA GLY A 454 48.15 1.47 -8.95
C GLY A 454 48.31 0.20 -9.81
N LYS A 455 47.49 -0.84 -9.56
CA LYS A 455 47.57 -2.15 -10.25
C LYS A 455 46.56 -2.23 -11.42
N ASP A 456 46.56 -1.25 -12.33
CA ASP A 456 45.55 -1.10 -13.40
C ASP A 456 45.38 -2.33 -14.30
N GLY A 457 46.43 -3.12 -14.51
CA GLY A 457 46.33 -4.36 -15.29
C GLY A 457 45.35 -5.36 -14.65
N LYS A 458 45.30 -5.39 -13.32
CA LYS A 458 44.33 -6.18 -12.53
C LYS A 458 42.96 -5.50 -12.57
N ALA A 459 42.89 -4.18 -12.37
CA ALA A 459 41.67 -3.39 -12.46
C ALA A 459 40.91 -3.68 -13.75
N PHE A 460 41.58 -3.51 -14.90
CA PHE A 460 40.97 -3.78 -16.20
C PHE A 460 40.56 -5.24 -16.42
N LYS A 461 41.20 -6.20 -15.76
CA LYS A 461 40.77 -7.61 -15.76
C LYS A 461 39.46 -7.78 -15.02
N TYR A 462 39.31 -7.12 -13.88
CA TYR A 462 38.07 -7.20 -13.08
C TYR A 462 36.91 -6.47 -13.75
N TYR A 463 37.09 -5.27 -14.30
CA TYR A 463 36.06 -4.59 -15.08
C TYR A 463 35.57 -5.42 -16.27
N ARG A 464 36.48 -6.09 -17.00
CA ARG A 464 36.06 -7.01 -18.06
C ARG A 464 35.30 -8.23 -17.57
N LYS A 465 35.56 -8.69 -16.34
CA LYS A 465 34.78 -9.77 -15.75
C LYS A 465 33.41 -9.26 -15.31
N ALA A 466 33.34 -8.08 -14.70
CA ALA A 466 32.10 -7.43 -14.31
C ALA A 466 31.13 -7.30 -15.50
N LEU A 467 31.61 -6.72 -16.61
CA LEU A 467 30.83 -6.55 -17.83
C LEU A 467 30.48 -7.85 -18.59
N LYS A 468 30.91 -9.02 -18.09
CA LYS A 468 30.42 -10.32 -18.59
C LYS A 468 29.18 -10.78 -17.82
N TYR A 469 29.03 -10.37 -16.57
CA TYR A 469 27.85 -10.65 -15.76
C TYR A 469 26.75 -9.64 -16.09
N ASP A 470 27.08 -8.36 -16.12
CA ASP A 470 26.18 -7.30 -16.52
C ASP A 470 26.89 -6.33 -17.49
N GLY A 471 26.54 -6.44 -18.76
CA GLY A 471 27.10 -5.60 -19.81
C GLY A 471 26.66 -4.15 -19.76
N ASP A 472 25.58 -3.87 -19.03
CA ASP A 472 24.97 -2.56 -18.85
C ASP A 472 25.22 -1.97 -17.44
N ASN A 473 26.16 -2.51 -16.67
CA ASN A 473 26.56 -1.90 -15.41
C ASN A 473 27.21 -0.52 -15.65
N ALA A 474 26.41 0.53 -15.46
CA ALA A 474 26.78 1.91 -15.79
C ALA A 474 28.01 2.39 -15.02
N MET A 475 28.14 2.04 -13.72
CA MET A 475 29.29 2.37 -12.88
C MET A 475 30.58 1.75 -13.46
N VAL A 476 30.56 0.46 -13.79
CA VAL A 476 31.74 -0.24 -14.33
C VAL A 476 32.12 0.28 -15.71
N LEU A 477 31.11 0.56 -16.57
CA LEU A 477 31.33 1.17 -17.88
C LEU A 477 32.01 2.54 -17.75
N ASN A 478 31.49 3.37 -16.84
CA ASN A 478 32.05 4.69 -16.56
C ASN A 478 33.49 4.62 -16.07
N ASN A 479 33.74 3.88 -14.97
CA ASN A 479 35.06 3.82 -14.34
C ASN A 479 36.09 3.24 -15.28
N TYR A 480 35.73 2.17 -16.01
CA TYR A 480 36.65 1.57 -17.00
C TYR A 480 36.95 2.53 -18.17
N ALA A 481 35.96 3.27 -18.66
CA ALA A 481 36.15 4.28 -19.68
C ALA A 481 37.09 5.41 -19.21
N TYR A 482 36.85 5.93 -18.03
CA TYR A 482 37.64 6.98 -17.39
C TYR A 482 39.10 6.56 -17.25
N PHE A 483 39.39 5.41 -16.63
CA PHE A 483 40.77 4.95 -16.44
C PHE A 483 41.51 4.54 -17.71
N LEU A 484 40.80 4.11 -18.75
CA LEU A 484 41.40 3.95 -20.08
C LEU A 484 41.78 5.31 -20.71
N SER A 485 40.94 6.33 -20.50
CA SER A 485 41.18 7.68 -21.04
C SER A 485 42.40 8.35 -20.41
N LEU A 486 42.60 8.18 -19.10
CA LEU A 486 43.78 8.70 -18.38
C LEU A 486 45.12 8.17 -18.97
N ARG A 487 45.08 7.00 -19.62
CA ARG A 487 46.25 6.35 -20.22
C ARG A 487 46.39 6.54 -21.71
N ASP A 488 45.52 7.29 -22.35
CA ASP A 488 45.44 7.43 -23.81
C ASP A 488 45.39 6.08 -24.55
N LYS A 489 44.74 5.06 -23.94
CA LYS A 489 44.67 3.72 -24.50
C LYS A 489 43.26 3.32 -24.85
N ARG A 490 43.09 2.78 -26.06
CA ARG A 490 41.77 2.26 -26.49
C ARG A 490 40.64 3.28 -26.33
N LEU A 491 40.93 4.54 -26.72
CA LEU A 491 39.98 5.65 -26.55
C LEU A 491 38.64 5.41 -27.26
N ASP A 492 38.63 4.71 -28.43
CA ASP A 492 37.38 4.34 -29.09
C ASP A 492 36.52 3.41 -28.22
N LYS A 493 37.16 2.46 -27.51
CA LYS A 493 36.47 1.61 -26.56
C LYS A 493 35.95 2.40 -25.34
N ALA A 494 36.77 3.32 -24.83
CA ALA A 494 36.38 4.21 -23.76
C ALA A 494 35.17 5.06 -24.17
N LEU A 495 35.16 5.58 -25.40
CA LEU A 495 34.04 6.34 -25.95
C LEU A 495 32.75 5.50 -25.98
N ALA A 496 32.81 4.28 -26.53
CA ALA A 496 31.62 3.41 -26.56
C ALA A 496 31.06 3.12 -25.17
N MET A 497 31.94 2.88 -24.18
CA MET A 497 31.53 2.61 -22.80
C MET A 497 30.97 3.84 -22.10
N SER A 498 31.62 5.01 -22.21
CA SER A 498 31.12 6.25 -21.62
C SER A 498 29.80 6.72 -22.26
N THR A 499 29.63 6.53 -23.58
CA THR A 499 28.36 6.76 -24.25
C THR A 499 27.28 5.86 -23.66
N ARG A 500 27.56 4.56 -23.49
CA ARG A 500 26.57 3.63 -22.93
C ARG A 500 26.21 3.97 -21.48
N ALA A 501 27.19 4.35 -20.65
CA ALA A 501 26.94 4.79 -19.28
C ALA A 501 26.01 6.01 -19.22
N THR A 502 26.22 7.01 -20.10
CA THR A 502 25.35 8.19 -20.18
C THR A 502 23.97 7.90 -20.76
N GLU A 503 23.82 6.91 -21.64
CA GLU A 503 22.51 6.45 -22.11
C GLU A 503 21.70 5.79 -21.00
N LEU A 504 22.36 5.02 -20.13
CA LEU A 504 21.73 4.33 -19.00
C LEU A 504 21.30 5.33 -17.91
N GLU A 505 22.17 6.30 -17.60
CA GLU A 505 21.93 7.31 -16.58
C GLU A 505 22.21 8.73 -17.10
N PRO A 506 21.30 9.30 -17.89
CA PRO A 506 21.53 10.57 -18.58
C PRO A 506 21.62 11.80 -17.65
N ASN A 507 21.13 11.68 -16.44
CA ASN A 507 21.15 12.74 -15.43
C ASN A 507 22.29 12.60 -14.42
N ASN A 508 23.19 11.64 -14.60
CA ASN A 508 24.35 11.45 -13.74
C ASN A 508 25.50 12.34 -14.22
N ALA A 509 25.77 13.42 -13.49
CA ALA A 509 26.79 14.42 -13.85
C ALA A 509 28.17 13.79 -14.04
N THR A 510 28.56 12.81 -13.22
CA THR A 510 29.84 12.12 -13.28
C THR A 510 30.00 11.29 -14.56
N TYR A 511 28.93 10.65 -15.02
CA TYR A 511 28.99 9.86 -16.27
C TYR A 511 29.04 10.77 -17.49
N VAL A 512 28.32 11.88 -17.44
CA VAL A 512 28.38 12.90 -18.49
C VAL A 512 29.77 13.57 -18.55
N ASP A 513 30.38 13.84 -17.38
CA ASP A 513 31.77 14.33 -17.29
C ASP A 513 32.78 13.34 -17.92
N THR A 514 32.72 12.08 -17.53
CA THR A 514 33.59 11.04 -18.08
C THR A 514 33.45 10.96 -19.61
N HIS A 515 32.23 11.04 -20.14
CA HIS A 515 32.00 11.05 -21.58
C HIS A 515 32.64 12.29 -22.23
N ALA A 516 32.49 13.47 -21.67
CA ALA A 516 33.13 14.70 -22.13
C ALA A 516 34.65 14.60 -22.07
N TRP A 517 35.18 14.03 -20.97
CA TRP A 517 36.61 13.82 -20.80
C TRP A 517 37.19 12.87 -21.86
N VAL A 518 36.53 11.74 -22.14
CA VAL A 518 36.94 10.82 -23.21
C VAL A 518 36.94 11.50 -24.58
N LEU A 519 35.94 12.34 -24.89
CA LEU A 519 35.90 13.14 -26.11
C LEU A 519 37.09 14.12 -26.18
N HIS A 520 37.43 14.76 -25.05
CA HIS A 520 38.60 15.62 -24.95
C HIS A 520 39.91 14.85 -25.26
N ARG A 521 40.09 13.66 -24.67
CA ARG A 521 41.27 12.81 -24.91
C ARG A 521 41.35 12.33 -26.36
N LEU A 522 40.24 12.22 -27.07
CA LEU A 522 40.16 11.97 -28.53
C LEU A 522 40.43 13.21 -29.38
N GLY A 523 40.59 14.40 -28.76
CA GLY A 523 40.79 15.66 -29.47
C GLY A 523 39.49 16.29 -30.02
N ARG A 524 38.31 15.73 -29.69
CA ARG A 524 36.98 16.22 -30.10
C ARG A 524 36.49 17.31 -29.13
N ASN A 525 37.29 18.39 -28.98
CA ASN A 525 37.13 19.36 -27.89
C ASN A 525 35.85 20.16 -27.96
N GLU A 526 35.31 20.48 -29.14
CA GLU A 526 34.05 21.19 -29.30
C GLU A 526 32.86 20.35 -28.77
N GLU A 527 32.86 19.07 -29.10
CA GLU A 527 31.86 18.13 -28.59
C GLU A 527 32.01 17.94 -27.08
N ALA A 528 33.26 17.79 -26.61
CA ALA A 528 33.56 17.68 -25.19
C ALA A 528 33.03 18.92 -24.41
N LYS A 529 33.22 20.14 -24.94
CA LYS A 529 32.72 21.37 -24.35
C LYS A 529 31.19 21.37 -24.22
N SER A 530 30.49 20.93 -25.25
CA SER A 530 29.04 20.84 -25.25
C SER A 530 28.52 19.85 -24.20
N VAL A 531 29.12 18.66 -24.15
CA VAL A 531 28.74 17.61 -23.18
C VAL A 531 29.07 18.03 -21.75
N MET A 532 30.25 18.65 -21.53
CA MET A 532 30.68 19.12 -20.23
C MET A 532 29.78 20.24 -19.69
N SER A 533 29.25 21.10 -20.54
CA SER A 533 28.26 22.10 -20.15
C SER A 533 27.00 21.47 -19.55
N THR A 534 26.59 20.29 -20.05
CA THR A 534 25.48 19.52 -19.48
C THR A 534 25.85 18.96 -18.10
N ALA A 535 27.04 18.35 -17.96
CA ALA A 535 27.52 17.85 -16.66
C ALA A 535 27.55 18.95 -15.60
N LEU A 536 28.09 20.13 -15.95
CA LEU A 536 28.12 21.29 -15.06
C LEU A 536 26.73 21.80 -14.67
N SER A 537 25.76 21.73 -15.57
CA SER A 537 24.37 22.08 -15.27
C SER A 537 23.75 21.09 -14.29
N LEU A 538 23.99 19.81 -14.46
CA LEU A 538 23.49 18.74 -13.57
C LEU A 538 24.10 18.83 -12.17
N SER A 539 25.40 19.16 -12.04
CA SER A 539 26.08 19.32 -10.75
C SER A 539 25.86 20.69 -10.09
N ALA A 540 25.01 21.55 -10.68
CA ALA A 540 24.83 22.94 -10.27
C ALA A 540 26.17 23.73 -10.19
N GLN A 541 27.18 23.32 -10.95
CA GLN A 541 28.55 23.90 -10.99
C GLN A 541 29.26 23.92 -9.62
N ARG A 542 29.03 22.92 -8.80
CA ARG A 542 29.64 22.79 -7.46
C ARG A 542 30.67 21.69 -7.36
N ASP A 543 30.86 20.91 -8.43
CA ASP A 543 31.85 19.83 -8.47
C ASP A 543 33.20 20.38 -8.95
N ASP A 544 34.20 20.27 -8.13
CA ASP A 544 35.54 20.81 -8.36
C ASP A 544 36.27 20.07 -9.51
N SER A 545 36.11 18.77 -9.62
CA SER A 545 36.71 17.95 -10.67
C SER A 545 36.12 18.26 -12.03
N LEU A 546 34.78 18.39 -12.14
CA LEU A 546 34.10 18.78 -13.38
C LEU A 546 34.55 20.17 -13.85
N LEU A 547 34.72 21.11 -12.90
CA LEU A 547 35.21 22.44 -13.21
C LEU A 547 36.66 22.42 -13.71
N ALA A 548 37.52 21.55 -13.14
CA ALA A 548 38.89 21.35 -13.59
C ALA A 548 38.93 20.78 -15.02
N HIS A 549 38.19 19.69 -15.28
CA HIS A 549 38.10 19.10 -16.62
C HIS A 549 37.57 20.10 -17.67
N TYR A 550 36.59 20.95 -17.29
CA TYR A 550 36.10 21.97 -18.21
C TYR A 550 37.15 23.01 -18.53
N GLY A 551 37.98 23.40 -17.56
CA GLY A 551 39.14 24.26 -17.76
C GLY A 551 40.12 23.69 -18.79
N ASP A 552 40.41 22.40 -18.72
CA ASP A 552 41.31 21.69 -19.65
C ASP A 552 40.73 21.68 -21.07
N ILE A 553 39.44 21.41 -21.21
CA ILE A 553 38.76 21.42 -22.51
C ILE A 553 38.81 22.82 -23.14
N LEU A 554 38.53 23.87 -22.36
CA LEU A 554 38.59 25.27 -22.84
C LEU A 554 40.03 25.67 -23.23
N TRP A 555 41.00 25.24 -22.45
CA TRP A 555 42.41 25.46 -22.78
C TRP A 555 42.80 24.82 -24.12
N ALA A 556 42.34 23.60 -24.35
CA ALA A 556 42.60 22.88 -25.59
C ALA A 556 41.95 23.58 -26.80
N LEU A 557 40.84 24.27 -26.62
CA LEU A 557 40.15 25.09 -27.63
C LEU A 557 40.82 26.46 -27.84
N GLY A 558 41.75 26.86 -26.95
CA GLY A 558 42.41 28.17 -27.01
C GLY A 558 41.67 29.28 -26.25
N GLU A 559 40.67 28.94 -25.49
CA GLU A 559 39.86 29.86 -24.65
C GLU A 559 40.57 30.10 -23.30
N GLU A 560 41.81 30.63 -23.33
CA GLU A 560 42.72 30.68 -22.18
C GLU A 560 42.15 31.44 -21.00
N PHE A 561 41.46 32.53 -21.22
CA PHE A 561 40.84 33.33 -20.14
C PHE A 561 39.74 32.54 -19.40
N MET A 562 38.92 31.86 -20.18
CA MET A 562 37.85 31.03 -19.61
C MET A 562 38.42 29.82 -18.87
N ALA A 563 39.44 29.16 -19.41
CA ALA A 563 40.13 28.05 -18.78
C ALA A 563 40.65 28.46 -17.37
N ASP A 564 41.38 29.58 -17.30
CA ASP A 564 41.89 30.11 -16.01
C ASP A 564 40.76 30.44 -15.02
N THR A 565 39.65 30.93 -15.52
CA THR A 565 38.47 31.21 -14.70
C THR A 565 37.86 29.95 -14.08
N TYR A 566 37.73 28.87 -14.86
CA TYR A 566 37.15 27.61 -14.36
C TYR A 566 38.14 26.84 -13.46
N TRP A 567 39.42 26.85 -13.68
CA TRP A 567 40.41 26.29 -12.77
C TRP A 567 40.42 27.01 -11.42
N LYS A 568 40.34 28.34 -11.40
CA LYS A 568 40.18 29.12 -10.17
C LYS A 568 38.88 28.79 -9.44
N LYS A 569 37.80 28.58 -10.20
CA LYS A 569 36.52 28.17 -9.65
C LYS A 569 36.61 26.77 -9.04
N ALA A 570 37.29 25.81 -9.70
CA ALA A 570 37.55 24.49 -9.16
C ALA A 570 38.22 24.55 -7.77
N VAL A 571 39.32 25.33 -7.67
CA VAL A 571 40.00 25.56 -6.39
C VAL A 571 39.07 26.18 -5.34
N SER A 572 38.21 27.11 -5.73
CA SER A 572 37.25 27.72 -4.78
C SER A 572 36.15 26.76 -4.30
N GLN A 573 35.93 25.65 -5.02
CA GLN A 573 34.97 24.60 -4.66
C GLN A 573 35.62 23.41 -3.93
N GLY A 574 36.95 23.41 -3.75
CA GLY A 574 37.63 22.38 -2.94
C GLY A 574 38.79 21.68 -3.64
N TYR A 575 38.99 21.88 -4.95
CA TYR A 575 40.13 21.27 -5.63
C TYR A 575 41.47 21.74 -5.02
N ASP A 576 42.39 20.79 -4.82
CA ASP A 576 43.67 21.12 -4.21
C ASP A 576 44.44 22.16 -5.05
N LYS A 577 44.83 23.26 -4.38
CA LYS A 577 45.41 24.41 -5.06
C LYS A 577 46.79 24.09 -5.61
N GLU A 578 47.64 23.35 -4.85
CA GLU A 578 49.01 23.04 -5.26
C GLU A 578 48.98 22.08 -6.44
N ALA A 579 48.14 21.05 -6.39
CA ALA A 579 47.92 20.12 -7.51
C ALA A 579 47.39 20.85 -8.74
N MET A 580 46.48 21.84 -8.62
CA MET A 580 46.01 22.63 -9.75
C MET A 580 47.11 23.49 -10.34
N ASP A 581 47.91 24.17 -9.54
CA ASP A 581 49.03 25.02 -10.01
C ASP A 581 50.06 24.19 -10.76
N GLU A 582 50.41 22.98 -10.28
CA GLU A 582 51.28 22.04 -10.95
C GLU A 582 50.70 21.57 -12.28
N HIS A 583 49.42 21.19 -12.32
CA HIS A 583 48.70 20.76 -13.52
C HIS A 583 48.69 21.85 -14.60
N ILE A 584 48.37 23.09 -14.23
CA ILE A 584 48.37 24.23 -15.12
C ILE A 584 49.79 24.48 -15.70
N ALA A 585 50.82 24.40 -14.86
CA ALA A 585 52.20 24.56 -15.32
C ALA A 585 52.60 23.48 -16.32
N GLU A 586 52.23 22.22 -16.06
CA GLU A 586 52.47 21.10 -16.98
C GLU A 586 51.80 21.27 -18.34
N ILE A 587 50.50 21.65 -18.36
CA ILE A 587 49.74 21.86 -19.59
C ILE A 587 50.33 23.01 -20.42
N LYS A 588 50.70 24.12 -19.77
CA LYS A 588 51.36 25.26 -20.43
C LYS A 588 52.69 24.89 -21.03
N SER A 589 53.54 24.17 -20.29
CA SER A 589 54.84 23.67 -20.76
C SER A 589 54.70 22.73 -21.98
N LYS A 590 53.77 21.79 -21.96
CA LYS A 590 53.49 20.89 -23.08
C LYS A 590 53.08 21.65 -24.35
N ARG A 591 52.31 22.72 -24.21
CA ARG A 591 51.88 23.58 -25.34
C ARG A 591 53.06 24.35 -25.94
N GLU A 592 53.97 24.92 -25.12
CA GLU A 592 55.17 25.62 -25.56
C GLU A 592 56.14 24.69 -26.27
N ALA A 593 56.37 23.49 -25.72
CA ALA A 593 57.19 22.46 -26.36
C ALA A 593 56.62 22.02 -27.72
N LYS A 594 55.30 21.95 -27.87
CA LYS A 594 54.64 21.62 -29.14
C LYS A 594 54.74 22.77 -30.15
N LYS A 595 54.70 24.05 -29.71
CA LYS A 595 54.94 25.24 -30.54
C LYS A 595 56.39 25.30 -31.04
N SER A 596 57.38 24.99 -30.17
CA SER A 596 58.81 24.99 -30.51
C SER A 596 59.21 23.89 -31.52
N ARG A 597 58.53 22.73 -31.47
CA ARG A 597 58.75 21.62 -32.44
C ARG A 597 58.13 21.85 -33.81
N LYS A 598 57.18 22.78 -33.93
CA LYS A 598 56.54 23.15 -35.21
C LYS A 598 57.23 24.34 -35.89
N ARG A 599 58.10 25.04 -35.19
CA ARG A 599 59.02 26.04 -35.75
C ARG A 599 60.35 25.38 -36.12
#